data_caf0b6d46de74847cd6400b1dddde1e5
#
_entry.id   caf0b6d46de74847cd6400b1dddde1e5
#
_cell.length_a   1.000
_cell.length_b   1.000
_cell.length_c   1.000
_cell.angle_alpha   90.00
_cell.angle_beta   90.00
_cell.angle_gamma   90.00
#
_symmetry.space_group_name_H-M   'P 1'
#
loop_
_entity.id
_entity.type
_entity.pdbx_description
1 polymer ?
#
loop_
_entity_poly.entity_id
_entity_poly.type
_entity_poly.pdbx_seq_one_letter_code
_entity_poly.pdbx_strand_id
1 'polypeptide(L)'
;MQAIVEMSAAELKDRMERGEKPFLLDVREPFEFEIVNLKGQLIPLGDLPARLDELEKERDIVVYCHHGNRSRFATELLQGQGFRSVKNLTGGIDAWATTIDPKMTRY
;
A
#
# COMPACT_ATOMS: atom_id res chain seq x y z
N MET A 1 6.12 21.07 -1.03
CA MET A 1 6.15 19.62 -0.70
C MET A 1 4.75 19.19 -0.29
N GLN A 2 4.22 18.18 -0.95
CA GLN A 2 2.90 17.67 -0.58
C GLN A 2 2.97 16.80 0.67
N ALA A 3 2.00 16.97 1.55
CA ALA A 3 1.86 16.06 2.67
C ALA A 3 1.42 14.69 2.16
N ILE A 4 1.86 13.62 2.82
CA ILE A 4 1.43 12.27 2.52
C ILE A 4 0.00 12.09 3.00
N VAL A 5 -0.84 11.50 2.16
CA VAL A 5 -2.20 11.16 2.55
C VAL A 5 -2.17 9.77 3.20
N GLU A 6 -2.68 9.70 4.42
CA GLU A 6 -2.78 8.45 5.16
C GLU A 6 -4.21 7.90 5.03
N MET A 7 -4.31 6.57 4.93
CA MET A 7 -5.60 5.89 4.91
C MET A 7 -5.55 4.77 5.94
N SER A 8 -6.53 4.74 6.85
CA SER A 8 -6.60 3.68 7.84
C SER A 8 -7.09 2.37 7.21
N ALA A 9 -6.80 1.26 7.88
CA ALA A 9 -7.31 -0.05 7.45
C ALA A 9 -8.84 -0.05 7.43
N ALA A 10 -9.47 0.59 8.41
CA ALA A 10 -10.93 0.68 8.47
C ALA A 10 -11.50 1.44 7.27
N GLU A 11 -10.87 2.55 6.89
CA GLU A 11 -11.31 3.32 5.73
C GLU A 11 -11.14 2.53 4.44
N LEU A 12 -10.03 1.83 4.27
CA LEU A 12 -9.80 0.99 3.10
C LEU A 12 -10.86 -0.10 3.00
N LYS A 13 -11.15 -0.78 4.12
CA LYS A 13 -12.19 -1.81 4.14
C LYS A 13 -13.54 -1.23 3.74
N ASP A 14 -13.89 -0.08 4.29
CA ASP A 14 -15.17 0.58 3.99
C ASP A 14 -15.29 0.90 2.50
N ARG A 15 -14.24 1.43 1.90
CA ARG A 15 -14.23 1.72 0.46
C ARG A 15 -14.40 0.46 -0.38
N MET A 16 -13.70 -0.62 -0.01
CA MET A 16 -13.80 -1.89 -0.73
C MET A 16 -15.21 -2.47 -0.60
N GLU A 17 -15.82 -2.37 0.56
CA GLU A 17 -17.19 -2.83 0.78
C GLU A 17 -18.22 -2.03 -0.03
N ARG A 18 -17.93 -0.77 -0.32
CA ARG A 18 -18.76 0.06 -1.19
C ARG A 18 -18.54 -0.20 -2.68
N GLY A 19 -17.71 -1.16 -3.02
CA GLY A 19 -17.44 -1.54 -4.41
C GLY A 19 -16.29 -0.82 -5.08
N GLU A 20 -15.58 0.05 -4.36
CA GLU A 20 -14.38 0.68 -4.89
C GLU A 20 -13.25 -0.34 -4.98
N LYS A 21 -12.42 -0.20 -6.00
CA LYS A 21 -11.32 -1.15 -6.23
C LYS A 21 -9.99 -0.39 -6.36
N PRO A 22 -9.46 0.14 -5.24
CA PRO A 22 -8.16 0.80 -5.30
C PRO A 22 -7.08 -0.20 -5.68
N PHE A 23 -6.05 0.29 -6.34
CA PHE A 23 -4.90 -0.53 -6.67
C PHE A 23 -4.02 -0.66 -5.43
N LEU A 24 -3.80 -1.88 -4.95
CA LEU A 24 -2.98 -2.13 -3.78
C LEU A 24 -1.55 -2.40 -4.22
N LEU A 25 -0.62 -1.58 -3.76
CA LEU A 25 0.80 -1.71 -4.06
C LEU A 25 1.54 -2.16 -2.81
N ASP A 26 2.14 -3.34 -2.88
CA ASP A 26 2.92 -3.91 -1.79
C ASP A 26 4.39 -3.65 -2.04
N VAL A 27 5.06 -2.91 -1.14
CA VAL A 27 6.47 -2.55 -1.29
C VAL A 27 7.37 -3.31 -0.34
N ARG A 28 6.90 -4.46 0.17
CA ARG A 28 7.69 -5.35 1.03
C ARG A 28 8.59 -6.24 0.18
N GLU A 29 9.30 -7.13 0.84
CA GLU A 29 10.15 -8.11 0.17
C GLU A 29 9.35 -9.36 -0.23
N PRO A 30 9.81 -10.14 -1.22
CA PRO A 30 9.09 -11.33 -1.66
C PRO A 30 8.81 -12.33 -0.54
N PHE A 31 9.72 -12.53 0.41
CA PHE A 31 9.49 -13.49 1.49
C PHE A 31 8.34 -13.04 2.41
N GLU A 32 8.16 -11.71 2.57
CA GLU A 32 7.06 -11.18 3.36
C GLU A 32 5.72 -11.42 2.66
N PHE A 33 5.70 -11.22 1.35
CA PHE A 33 4.51 -11.46 0.54
C PHE A 33 4.06 -12.93 0.64
N GLU A 34 5.02 -13.85 0.67
CA GLU A 34 4.71 -15.27 0.79
C GLU A 34 4.13 -15.64 2.16
N ILE A 35 4.55 -14.91 3.22
CA ILE A 35 4.01 -15.15 4.56
C ILE A 35 2.52 -14.80 4.61
N VAL A 36 2.19 -13.59 4.16
CA VAL A 36 0.81 -13.07 4.15
C VAL A 36 0.77 -11.87 3.23
N ASN A 37 -0.37 -11.64 2.56
CA ASN A 37 -0.52 -10.47 1.69
C ASN A 37 -1.98 -10.07 1.57
N LEU A 38 -2.22 -8.88 1.00
CA LEU A 38 -3.54 -8.36 0.68
C LEU A 38 -3.87 -8.54 -0.80
N LYS A 39 -3.14 -9.41 -1.49
CA LYS A 39 -3.27 -9.66 -2.93
C LYS A 39 -2.93 -8.44 -3.78
N GLY A 40 -2.09 -7.56 -3.27
CA GLY A 40 -1.61 -6.41 -4.01
C GLY A 40 -0.54 -6.80 -5.02
N GLN A 41 -0.18 -5.83 -5.86
CA GLN A 41 0.95 -5.98 -6.77
C GLN A 41 2.24 -5.77 -5.97
N LEU A 42 3.11 -6.77 -5.98
CA LEU A 42 4.39 -6.67 -5.27
C LEU A 42 5.43 -5.97 -6.13
N ILE A 43 5.93 -4.86 -5.66
CA ILE A 43 7.12 -4.19 -6.19
C ILE A 43 7.93 -3.75 -4.98
N PRO A 44 8.98 -4.49 -4.61
CA PRO A 44 9.80 -4.12 -3.44
C PRO A 44 10.28 -2.67 -3.52
N LEU A 45 10.35 -1.99 -2.39
CA LEU A 45 10.73 -0.57 -2.34
C LEU A 45 12.02 -0.29 -3.10
N GLY A 46 13.02 -1.16 -2.97
CA GLY A 46 14.30 -0.98 -3.66
C GLY A 46 14.20 -1.05 -5.18
N ASP A 47 13.19 -1.75 -5.70
CA ASP A 47 12.98 -1.89 -7.16
C ASP A 47 12.03 -0.83 -7.71
N LEU A 48 11.30 -0.14 -6.85
CA LEU A 48 10.23 0.76 -7.28
C LEU A 48 10.69 1.85 -8.24
N PRO A 49 11.82 2.55 -8.00
CA PRO A 49 12.24 3.62 -8.92
C PRO A 49 12.45 3.13 -10.36
N ALA A 50 12.89 1.88 -10.54
CA ALA A 50 13.13 1.32 -11.88
C ALA A 50 11.86 0.76 -12.52
N ARG A 51 10.77 0.65 -11.77
CA ARG A 51 9.55 -0.03 -12.23
C ARG A 51 8.31 0.87 -12.20
N LEU A 52 8.51 2.19 -12.18
CA LEU A 52 7.38 3.13 -12.13
C LEU A 52 6.47 3.03 -13.36
N ASP A 53 7.01 2.62 -14.50
CA ASP A 53 6.24 2.48 -15.73
C ASP A 53 5.24 1.31 -15.68
N GLU A 54 5.33 0.44 -14.69
CA GLU A 54 4.33 -0.60 -14.47
C GLU A 54 3.08 -0.08 -13.77
N LEU A 55 3.09 1.17 -13.33
CA LEU A 55 1.98 1.79 -12.58
C LEU A 55 1.35 2.91 -13.40
N GLU A 56 0.05 3.12 -13.19
CA GLU A 56 -0.70 4.16 -13.88
C GLU A 56 -0.85 5.38 -12.97
N LYS A 57 -0.39 6.55 -13.45
CA LYS A 57 -0.36 7.78 -12.66
C LYS A 57 -1.74 8.30 -12.24
N GLU A 58 -2.77 7.98 -13.00
CA GLU A 58 -4.12 8.45 -12.74
C GLU A 58 -4.91 7.50 -11.83
N ARG A 59 -4.34 6.34 -11.54
CA ARG A 59 -5.04 5.32 -10.76
C ARG A 59 -5.03 5.65 -9.27
N ASP A 60 -6.08 5.26 -8.57
CA ASP A 60 -6.14 5.37 -7.11
C ASP A 60 -5.31 4.23 -6.52
N ILE A 61 -4.18 4.58 -5.90
CA ILE A 61 -3.21 3.62 -5.39
C ILE A 61 -3.13 3.72 -3.86
N VAL A 62 -3.23 2.59 -3.20
CA VAL A 62 -2.97 2.47 -1.76
C VAL A 62 -1.72 1.64 -1.60
N VAL A 63 -0.69 2.21 -0.99
CA VAL A 63 0.61 1.57 -0.81
C VAL A 63 0.69 1.00 0.60
N TYR A 64 1.15 -0.22 0.74
CA TYR A 64 1.30 -0.82 2.07
C TYR A 64 2.63 -1.55 2.22
N CYS A 65 3.07 -1.68 3.47
CA CYS A 65 4.19 -2.51 3.86
C CYS A 65 3.84 -3.21 5.18
N HIS A 66 4.82 -3.57 6.01
CA HIS A 66 4.52 -4.26 7.27
C HIS A 66 3.81 -3.33 8.27
N HIS A 67 4.42 -2.17 8.57
CA HIS A 67 3.91 -1.23 9.58
C HIS A 67 3.66 0.19 9.06
N GLY A 68 3.93 0.46 7.79
CA GLY A 68 3.64 1.76 7.19
C GLY A 68 4.86 2.64 6.91
N ASN A 69 6.07 2.26 7.30
CA ASN A 69 7.27 3.10 7.13
C ASN A 69 7.81 3.06 5.70
N ARG A 70 8.05 1.86 5.16
CA ARG A 70 8.54 1.71 3.77
C ARG A 70 7.52 2.25 2.78
N SER A 71 6.24 1.99 3.03
CA SER A 71 5.17 2.46 2.15
C SER A 71 5.02 3.97 2.19
N ARG A 72 5.39 4.61 3.30
CA ARG A 72 5.42 6.06 3.38
C ARG A 72 6.46 6.64 2.42
N PHE A 73 7.66 6.06 2.39
CA PHE A 73 8.70 6.45 1.43
C PHE A 73 8.23 6.25 0.00
N ALA A 74 7.58 5.11 -0.28
CA ALA A 74 7.06 4.83 -1.61
C ALA A 74 6.01 5.85 -2.01
N THR A 75 5.12 6.22 -1.09
CA THR A 75 4.09 7.23 -1.35
C THR A 75 4.72 8.57 -1.72
N GLU A 76 5.76 8.99 -0.98
CA GLU A 76 6.49 10.22 -1.29
C GLU A 76 7.11 10.16 -2.68
N LEU A 77 7.77 9.05 -3.01
CA LEU A 77 8.38 8.86 -4.32
C LEU A 77 7.35 8.99 -5.43
N LEU A 78 6.22 8.29 -5.29
CA LEU A 78 5.17 8.31 -6.31
C LEU A 78 4.58 9.70 -6.48
N GLN A 79 4.30 10.40 -5.38
CA GLN A 79 3.81 11.79 -5.44
C GLN A 79 4.79 12.69 -6.19
N GLY A 80 6.09 12.55 -5.90
CA GLY A 80 7.13 13.33 -6.57
C GLY A 80 7.26 13.02 -8.05
N GLN A 81 6.79 11.86 -8.49
CA GLN A 81 6.81 11.44 -9.89
C GLN A 81 5.50 11.70 -10.62
N GLY A 82 4.59 12.48 -10.02
CA GLY A 82 3.38 12.91 -10.69
C GLY A 82 2.18 11.97 -10.53
N PHE A 83 2.26 11.00 -9.63
CA PHE A 83 1.12 10.15 -9.32
C PHE A 83 0.10 10.96 -8.51
N ARG A 84 -1.14 11.00 -8.97
CA ARG A 84 -2.14 11.95 -8.46
C ARG A 84 -2.92 11.49 -7.24
N SER A 85 -3.12 10.19 -7.10
CA SER A 85 -3.95 9.66 -6.02
C SER A 85 -3.25 8.49 -5.36
N VAL A 86 -2.31 8.81 -4.46
CA VAL A 86 -1.53 7.81 -3.74
C VAL A 86 -1.71 8.02 -2.25
N LYS A 87 -2.00 6.93 -1.54
CA LYS A 87 -2.20 6.96 -0.10
C LYS A 87 -1.37 5.88 0.57
N ASN A 88 -0.90 6.19 1.76
CA ASN A 88 -0.18 5.22 2.59
C ASN A 88 -1.18 4.52 3.51
N LEU A 89 -1.16 3.19 3.52
CA LEU A 89 -1.99 2.43 4.47
C LEU A 89 -1.36 2.52 5.85
N THR A 90 -1.98 3.29 6.71
CA THR A 90 -1.49 3.55 8.08
C THR A 90 -1.39 2.25 8.87
N GLY A 91 -0.21 2.00 9.43
CA GLY A 91 0.03 0.77 10.19
C GLY A 91 0.25 -0.47 9.33
N GLY A 92 0.15 -0.34 8.01
CA GLY A 92 0.45 -1.42 7.06
C GLY A 92 -0.43 -2.64 7.18
N ILE A 93 0.07 -3.77 6.70
CA ILE A 93 -0.66 -5.04 6.77
C ILE A 93 -0.88 -5.50 8.21
N ASP A 94 0.00 -5.09 9.14
CA ASP A 94 -0.18 -5.43 10.55
C ASP A 94 -1.45 -4.78 11.12
N ALA A 95 -1.72 -3.52 10.79
CA ALA A 95 -2.95 -2.87 11.21
C ALA A 95 -4.17 -3.56 10.60
N TRP A 96 -4.08 -4.00 9.36
CA TRP A 96 -5.17 -4.76 8.73
C TRP A 96 -5.43 -6.06 9.51
N ALA A 97 -4.35 -6.79 9.85
CA ALA A 97 -4.47 -8.04 10.60
C ALA A 97 -5.09 -7.84 11.98
N THR A 98 -4.74 -6.75 12.67
CA THR A 98 -5.22 -6.55 14.05
C THR A 98 -6.62 -5.96 14.10
N THR A 99 -7.04 -5.18 13.11
CA THR A 99 -8.32 -4.46 13.17
C THR A 99 -9.39 -5.01 12.24
N ILE A 100 -8.99 -5.59 11.09
CA ILE A 100 -9.94 -6.03 10.07
C ILE A 100 -10.05 -7.56 10.04
N ASP A 101 -8.92 -8.26 9.99
CA ASP A 101 -8.90 -9.71 9.84
C ASP A 101 -8.01 -10.36 10.90
N PRO A 102 -8.54 -10.59 12.12
CA PRO A 102 -7.74 -11.19 13.20
C PRO A 102 -7.24 -12.60 12.92
N LYS A 103 -7.78 -13.26 11.90
CA LYS A 103 -7.32 -14.60 11.49
C LYS A 103 -6.10 -14.56 10.58
N MET A 104 -5.76 -13.38 10.07
CA MET A 104 -4.62 -13.21 9.19
C MET A 104 -3.32 -13.47 9.97
N THR A 105 -2.38 -14.15 9.30
CA THR A 105 -1.06 -14.39 9.88
C THR A 105 -0.35 -13.06 10.13
N ARG A 106 0.25 -12.94 11.32
CA ARG A 106 1.10 -11.79 11.67
C ARG A 106 2.54 -12.26 11.79
N TYR A 107 3.47 -11.34 11.52
CA TYR A 107 4.89 -11.67 11.59
C TYR A 107 5.72 -10.53 12.15
#